data_a3670c5c74c918d44c321848ca6daaea
#
_entry.id   a3670c5c74c918d44c321848ca6daaea
#
_cell.length_a   1.000
_cell.length_b   1.000
_cell.length_c   1.000
_cell.angle_alpha   90.00
_cell.angle_beta   90.00
_cell.angle_gamma   90.00
#
_symmetry.space_group_name_H-M   'P 1'
#
loop_
_entity.id
_entity.type
_entity.pdbx_description
1 polymer ?
#
loop_
_entity_poly.entity_id
_entity_poly.type
_entity_poly.pdbx_seq_one_letter_code
_entity_poly.pdbx_strand_id
1 'polypeptide(L)'
;MAKQIARHDINDELYIFKQDNSERWYARFILINHKKWLCKSTKKKDKDEAIAMAHRIFLDHQIRHENNTLVQSKRFTDVADRVIEKLEVELEHGGGKRTYKDYIRALENYHIPYFSRTFITSIDQEAISKFVEWRKGRMNKPPASSTLLTHNAALNLVFKEAIEQKWMIAAQVPVLSSKGEAGTRRAAFSEEEYDAVLNEIYESEQNAHSEKTRQIRELLYDYCEIAVNTGIRPGTEMENLTWKDIEIKTQGAKAQFFIHVTKGKTTKYTGARKIVCKRDVIGALTRLRERFPLRTPNQKLFLLANGEPTPQLGKAFEKALQSSGLKDSPRGPRTLYSLRHTYITWQLLTGTSMDVIARQCGTSAAMIEQHYSHVKPEMFADALSGVTFDEEKPKDKSKKTLARQERSLERDEKKFKGWTDEYKKRGCI
;
A
#
# COMPACT_ATOMS: atom_id res chain seq x y z
N MET A 1 36.34 34.46 2.22
CA MET A 1 35.17 35.15 2.83
C MET A 1 34.96 36.46 2.11
N ALA A 2 33.73 36.85 1.78
CA ALA A 2 33.45 38.13 1.14
C ALA A 2 33.84 39.28 2.08
N LYS A 3 34.55 40.28 1.55
CA LYS A 3 35.05 41.41 2.34
C LYS A 3 33.99 42.50 2.38
N GLN A 4 33.77 43.08 3.55
CA GLN A 4 32.89 44.24 3.71
C GLN A 4 33.56 45.50 3.12
N ILE A 5 32.87 46.14 2.17
CA ILE A 5 33.39 47.32 1.44
C ILE A 5 32.73 48.64 1.84
N ALA A 6 31.52 48.56 2.43
CA ALA A 6 30.80 49.73 2.94
C ALA A 6 29.99 49.35 4.17
N ARG A 7 29.83 50.27 5.13
CA ARG A 7 28.98 50.13 6.31
C ARG A 7 28.27 51.45 6.61
N HIS A 8 27.04 51.36 7.06
CA HIS A 8 26.27 52.48 7.55
C HIS A 8 25.49 52.05 8.80
N ASP A 9 25.87 52.63 9.94
CA ASP A 9 25.23 52.37 11.23
C ASP A 9 23.92 53.15 11.28
N ILE A 10 22.83 52.48 11.63
CA ILE A 10 21.50 53.07 11.80
C ILE A 10 21.27 53.36 13.29
N ASN A 11 21.60 52.42 14.14
CA ASN A 11 21.65 52.53 15.59
C ASN A 11 22.58 51.44 16.17
N ASP A 12 22.68 51.31 17.49
CA ASP A 12 23.54 50.34 18.17
C ASP A 12 23.16 48.89 17.90
N GLU A 13 21.93 48.65 17.53
CA GLU A 13 21.39 47.32 17.31
C GLU A 13 21.24 46.96 15.82
N LEU A 14 21.34 47.93 14.90
CA LEU A 14 21.07 47.73 13.47
C LEU A 14 22.02 48.57 12.61
N TYR A 15 22.67 47.90 11.64
CA TYR A 15 23.41 48.57 10.58
C TYR A 15 23.25 47.86 9.23
N ILE A 16 23.50 48.58 8.14
CA ILE A 16 23.59 47.99 6.81
C ILE A 16 25.03 47.95 6.33
N PHE A 17 25.37 46.97 5.52
CA PHE A 17 26.69 46.85 4.93
C PHE A 17 26.63 46.25 3.52
N LYS A 18 27.66 46.48 2.74
CA LYS A 18 27.85 45.96 1.40
C LYS A 18 29.07 45.07 1.34
N GLN A 19 29.01 44.02 0.55
CA GLN A 19 30.12 43.08 0.33
C GLN A 19 30.71 43.27 -1.07
N ASP A 20 31.97 42.92 -1.24
CA ASP A 20 32.72 43.03 -2.51
C ASP A 20 32.16 42.20 -3.65
N ASN A 21 31.47 41.10 -3.32
CA ASN A 21 30.85 40.17 -4.25
C ASN A 21 29.32 40.38 -4.43
N SER A 22 28.78 41.51 -3.96
CA SER A 22 27.34 41.79 -4.04
C SER A 22 27.03 43.26 -4.22
N GLU A 23 26.20 43.59 -5.21
CA GLU A 23 25.66 44.92 -5.41
C GLU A 23 24.56 45.30 -4.39
N ARG A 24 24.09 44.33 -3.61
CA ARG A 24 22.99 44.54 -2.66
C ARG A 24 23.51 44.82 -1.27
N TRP A 25 22.73 45.60 -0.51
CA TRP A 25 22.97 45.85 0.90
C TRP A 25 22.44 44.71 1.76
N TYR A 26 23.09 44.47 2.88
CA TYR A 26 22.70 43.50 3.92
C TYR A 26 22.41 44.23 5.21
N ALA A 27 21.33 43.89 5.90
CA ALA A 27 21.04 44.33 7.26
C ALA A 27 21.70 43.36 8.25
N ARG A 28 22.42 43.95 9.24
CA ARG A 28 22.96 43.20 10.37
C ARG A 28 22.44 43.82 11.64
N PHE A 29 21.84 43.00 12.51
CA PHE A 29 21.14 43.47 13.68
C PHE A 29 21.18 42.45 14.81
N ILE A 30 21.03 42.95 16.05
CA ILE A 30 20.88 42.15 17.26
C ILE A 30 19.51 42.43 17.88
N LEU A 31 18.78 41.38 18.29
CA LEU A 31 17.47 41.53 18.92
C LEU A 31 17.63 41.64 20.42
N ILE A 32 16.70 42.31 21.09
CA ILE A 32 16.66 42.45 22.55
C ILE A 32 16.72 41.05 23.19
N ASN A 33 17.61 40.85 24.15
CA ASN A 33 17.85 39.57 24.82
C ASN A 33 18.37 38.45 23.93
N HIS A 34 18.84 38.74 22.70
CA HIS A 34 19.45 37.77 21.81
C HIS A 34 20.99 37.88 21.83
N LYS A 35 21.68 36.74 21.95
CA LYS A 35 23.14 36.71 22.12
C LYS A 35 23.93 36.81 20.81
N LYS A 36 23.28 36.74 19.65
CA LYS A 36 23.97 36.68 18.34
C LYS A 36 23.43 37.71 17.37
N TRP A 37 24.35 38.32 16.62
CA TRP A 37 24.00 39.16 15.49
C TRP A 37 23.39 38.36 14.35
N LEU A 38 22.25 38.81 13.86
CA LEU A 38 21.58 38.25 12.68
C LEU A 38 21.97 39.06 11.45
N CYS A 39 21.98 38.39 10.27
CA CYS A 39 22.29 39.04 9.00
C CYS A 39 21.26 38.62 7.95
N LYS A 40 20.69 39.60 7.25
CA LYS A 40 19.71 39.37 6.17
C LYS A 40 19.99 40.29 4.98
N SER A 41 19.78 39.79 3.75
CA SER A 41 19.84 40.66 2.57
C SER A 41 18.61 41.57 2.54
N THR A 42 18.80 42.85 2.29
CA THR A 42 17.70 43.79 2.05
C THR A 42 17.10 43.65 0.67
N LYS A 43 17.77 42.89 -0.25
CA LYS A 43 17.46 42.76 -1.68
C LYS A 43 17.47 44.08 -2.44
N LYS A 44 17.96 45.18 -1.82
CA LYS A 44 18.03 46.54 -2.39
C LYS A 44 19.47 46.90 -2.74
N LYS A 45 19.63 47.64 -3.86
CA LYS A 45 20.92 48.18 -4.31
C LYS A 45 21.11 49.64 -3.84
N ASP A 46 20.01 50.39 -3.82
CA ASP A 46 19.99 51.77 -3.29
C ASP A 46 20.12 51.77 -1.77
N LYS A 47 20.83 52.75 -1.23
CA LYS A 47 21.16 52.88 0.19
C LYS A 47 19.93 53.22 1.04
N ASP A 48 19.12 54.17 0.59
CA ASP A 48 17.99 54.69 1.38
C ASP A 48 16.85 53.66 1.39
N GLU A 49 16.60 53.01 0.25
CA GLU A 49 15.70 51.86 0.18
C GLU A 49 16.18 50.70 1.08
N ALA A 50 17.49 50.48 1.16
CA ALA A 50 18.07 49.45 2.00
C ALA A 50 17.90 49.75 3.49
N ILE A 51 18.03 51.01 3.90
CA ILE A 51 17.79 51.46 5.28
C ILE A 51 16.32 51.20 5.66
N ALA A 52 15.37 51.65 4.82
CA ALA A 52 13.95 51.42 5.06
C ALA A 52 13.61 49.91 5.17
N MET A 53 14.22 49.11 4.30
CA MET A 53 14.03 47.65 4.35
C MET A 53 14.70 47.02 5.57
N ALA A 54 15.85 47.50 6.00
CA ALA A 54 16.54 47.02 7.19
C ALA A 54 15.72 47.25 8.47
N HIS A 55 15.08 48.41 8.62
CA HIS A 55 14.15 48.68 9.71
C HIS A 55 12.96 47.68 9.71
N ARG A 56 12.37 47.44 8.54
CA ARG A 56 11.26 46.52 8.41
C ARG A 56 11.68 45.08 8.79
N ILE A 57 12.85 44.64 8.33
CA ILE A 57 13.42 43.33 8.67
C ILE A 57 13.68 43.21 10.18
N PHE A 58 14.26 44.24 10.77
CA PHE A 58 14.56 44.30 12.21
C PHE A 58 13.27 44.17 13.04
N LEU A 59 12.27 45.00 12.76
CA LEU A 59 10.98 44.98 13.47
C LEU A 59 10.26 43.65 13.32
N ASP A 60 10.21 43.10 12.11
CA ASP A 60 9.62 41.77 11.89
C ASP A 60 10.30 40.66 12.73
N HIS A 61 11.63 40.68 12.78
CA HIS A 61 12.39 39.74 13.57
C HIS A 61 12.23 39.96 15.08
N GLN A 62 12.12 41.21 15.52
CA GLN A 62 11.88 41.57 16.92
C GLN A 62 10.52 41.05 17.38
N ILE A 63 9.45 41.28 16.60
CA ILE A 63 8.08 40.77 16.86
C ILE A 63 8.07 39.24 16.90
N ARG A 64 8.77 38.61 15.96
CA ARG A 64 8.88 37.15 15.94
C ARG A 64 9.64 36.58 17.14
N HIS A 65 10.66 37.30 17.59
CA HIS A 65 11.42 36.92 18.78
C HIS A 65 10.57 37.00 20.05
N GLU A 66 9.86 38.11 20.23
CA GLU A 66 8.94 38.33 21.35
C GLU A 66 7.80 37.26 21.39
N ASN A 67 7.29 36.92 20.23
CA ASN A 67 6.25 35.88 20.09
C ASN A 67 6.79 34.43 20.08
N ASN A 68 8.09 34.20 20.33
CA ASN A 68 8.76 32.91 20.25
C ASN A 68 8.57 32.18 18.90
N THR A 69 8.37 32.94 17.80
CA THR A 69 8.21 32.41 16.44
C THR A 69 9.47 32.59 15.58
N LEU A 70 10.56 33.10 16.16
CA LEU A 70 11.84 33.22 15.50
C LEU A 70 12.51 31.85 15.44
N VAL A 71 12.59 31.30 14.25
CA VAL A 71 13.18 29.98 14.01
C VAL A 71 14.57 30.08 13.38
N GLN A 72 15.48 29.22 13.81
CA GLN A 72 16.78 29.04 13.19
C GLN A 72 16.68 27.99 12.09
N SER A 73 16.31 28.43 10.88
CA SER A 73 16.07 27.53 9.76
C SER A 73 17.29 26.68 9.39
N LYS A 74 17.04 25.44 8.95
CA LYS A 74 18.03 24.49 8.45
C LYS A 74 17.83 24.23 6.96
N ARG A 75 18.85 23.69 6.30
CA ARG A 75 18.72 23.23 4.90
C ARG A 75 17.83 22.02 4.82
N PHE A 76 17.10 21.89 3.74
CA PHE A 76 16.20 20.76 3.52
C PHE A 76 16.93 19.41 3.64
N THR A 77 18.10 19.29 3.02
CA THR A 77 18.90 18.06 3.07
C THR A 77 19.22 17.66 4.50
N ASP A 78 19.69 18.58 5.34
CA ASP A 78 20.06 18.27 6.73
C ASP A 78 18.87 17.74 7.54
N VAL A 79 17.65 18.23 7.26
CA VAL A 79 16.43 17.77 7.93
C VAL A 79 15.95 16.44 7.36
N ALA A 80 16.04 16.27 6.04
CA ALA A 80 15.64 15.04 5.35
C ALA A 80 16.53 13.86 5.74
N ASP A 81 17.84 14.04 5.78
CA ASP A 81 18.82 13.01 6.19
C ASP A 81 18.53 12.52 7.61
N ARG A 82 18.23 13.45 8.53
CA ARG A 82 17.84 13.10 9.90
C ARG A 82 16.53 12.29 9.95
N VAL A 83 15.57 12.58 9.07
CA VAL A 83 14.33 11.78 8.96
C VAL A 83 14.62 10.42 8.40
N ILE A 84 15.47 10.32 7.36
CA ILE A 84 15.88 9.02 6.77
C ILE A 84 16.52 8.15 7.84
N GLU A 85 17.50 8.68 8.58
CA GLU A 85 18.18 7.96 9.67
C GLU A 85 17.17 7.41 10.71
N LYS A 86 16.21 8.24 11.15
CA LYS A 86 15.14 7.77 12.07
C LYS A 86 14.31 6.64 11.49
N LEU A 87 13.92 6.73 10.20
CA LEU A 87 13.13 5.69 9.54
C LEU A 87 13.91 4.39 9.36
N GLU A 88 15.21 4.46 9.07
CA GLU A 88 16.10 3.31 8.95
C GLU A 88 16.26 2.60 10.28
N VAL A 89 16.51 3.33 11.36
CA VAL A 89 16.59 2.78 12.73
C VAL A 89 15.29 2.07 13.11
N GLU A 90 14.12 2.67 12.81
CA GLU A 90 12.83 1.99 13.08
C GLU A 90 12.65 0.72 12.24
N LEU A 91 13.13 0.69 10.99
CA LEU A 91 13.08 -0.50 10.14
C LEU A 91 13.99 -1.62 10.64
N GLU A 92 15.19 -1.29 11.09
CA GLU A 92 16.19 -2.24 11.63
C GLU A 92 15.69 -2.90 12.92
N HIS A 93 15.03 -2.12 13.80
CA HIS A 93 14.45 -2.65 15.04
C HIS A 93 13.12 -3.39 14.84
N GLY A 94 12.66 -3.55 13.59
CA GLY A 94 11.43 -4.29 13.24
C GLY A 94 10.13 -3.58 13.64
N GLY A 95 10.19 -2.35 14.19
CA GLY A 95 9.04 -1.52 14.54
C GLY A 95 8.49 -0.70 13.38
N GLY A 96 9.29 -0.46 12.35
CA GLY A 96 8.98 0.40 11.23
C GLY A 96 7.92 -0.17 10.27
N LYS A 97 7.12 0.72 9.69
CA LYS A 97 6.17 0.36 8.64
C LYS A 97 6.93 0.04 7.35
N ARG A 98 6.51 -0.99 6.60
CA ARG A 98 7.11 -1.31 5.28
C ARG A 98 7.13 -0.10 4.32
N THR A 99 6.16 0.79 4.44
CA THR A 99 6.06 2.03 3.66
C THR A 99 7.20 3.02 3.93
N TYR A 100 7.96 2.87 5.01
CA TYR A 100 9.13 3.73 5.27
C TYR A 100 10.20 3.60 4.21
N LYS A 101 10.37 2.41 3.63
CA LYS A 101 11.27 2.21 2.46
C LYS A 101 10.83 3.04 1.25
N ASP A 102 9.52 3.20 1.07
CA ASP A 102 8.98 4.01 -0.02
C ASP A 102 9.12 5.51 0.28
N TYR A 103 9.03 5.92 1.57
CA TYR A 103 9.28 7.29 1.99
C TYR A 103 10.75 7.69 1.80
N ILE A 104 11.69 6.83 2.22
CA ILE A 104 13.13 7.03 2.00
C ILE A 104 13.40 7.20 0.51
N ARG A 105 12.93 6.30 -0.34
CA ARG A 105 13.08 6.41 -1.80
C ARG A 105 12.49 7.70 -2.38
N ALA A 106 11.35 8.16 -1.86
CA ALA A 106 10.73 9.40 -2.30
C ALA A 106 11.59 10.62 -1.91
N LEU A 107 12.18 10.61 -0.71
CA LEU A 107 13.10 11.66 -0.26
C LEU A 107 14.36 11.70 -1.11
N GLU A 108 15.03 10.56 -1.28
CA GLU A 108 16.31 10.44 -2.02
C GLU A 108 16.18 10.74 -3.51
N ASN A 109 15.12 10.24 -4.17
CA ASN A 109 15.02 10.33 -5.61
C ASN A 109 14.33 11.61 -6.12
N TYR A 110 13.54 12.29 -5.26
CA TYR A 110 12.73 13.44 -5.69
C TYR A 110 12.92 14.67 -4.82
N HIS A 111 12.76 14.56 -3.49
CA HIS A 111 12.73 15.75 -2.63
C HIS A 111 14.12 16.34 -2.38
N ILE A 112 15.09 15.52 -2.02
CA ILE A 112 16.49 15.98 -1.80
C ILE A 112 17.10 16.52 -3.09
N PRO A 113 17.01 15.85 -4.26
CA PRO A 113 17.56 16.38 -5.50
C PRO A 113 16.97 17.73 -5.92
N TYR A 114 15.72 18.01 -5.57
CA TYR A 114 15.07 19.28 -5.93
C TYR A 114 15.33 20.38 -4.91
N PHE A 115 15.03 20.13 -3.64
CA PHE A 115 15.13 21.15 -2.59
C PHE A 115 16.55 21.35 -2.07
N SER A 116 17.41 20.34 -2.17
CA SER A 116 18.86 20.40 -1.86
C SER A 116 19.21 21.40 -0.76
N ARG A 117 19.83 22.53 -1.17
CA ARG A 117 20.34 23.57 -0.28
C ARG A 117 19.30 24.62 0.13
N THR A 118 18.05 24.48 -0.27
CA THR A 118 16.96 25.38 0.11
C THR A 118 16.74 25.31 1.62
N PHE A 119 16.57 26.46 2.27
CA PHE A 119 16.17 26.46 3.67
C PHE A 119 14.74 25.99 3.83
N ILE A 120 14.48 25.19 4.87
CA ILE A 120 13.17 24.57 5.09
C ILE A 120 12.03 25.61 5.18
N THR A 121 12.30 26.78 5.75
CA THR A 121 11.35 27.90 5.86
C THR A 121 11.12 28.64 4.54
N SER A 122 11.92 28.39 3.51
CA SER A 122 11.77 28.98 2.18
C SER A 122 10.99 28.06 1.22
N ILE A 123 10.53 26.92 1.70
CA ILE A 123 9.67 26.01 0.93
C ILE A 123 8.23 26.44 1.18
N ASP A 124 7.78 27.41 0.41
CA ASP A 124 6.43 27.93 0.40
C ASP A 124 5.55 27.24 -0.65
N GLN A 125 4.33 27.74 -0.85
CA GLN A 125 3.38 27.17 -1.80
C GLN A 125 3.87 27.30 -3.25
N GLU A 126 4.61 28.36 -3.59
CA GLU A 126 5.19 28.54 -4.92
C GLU A 126 6.31 27.52 -5.18
N ALA A 127 7.17 27.29 -4.19
CA ALA A 127 8.23 26.29 -4.26
C ALA A 127 7.65 24.87 -4.46
N ILE A 128 6.54 24.53 -3.77
CA ILE A 128 5.84 23.27 -3.96
C ILE A 128 5.25 23.16 -5.37
N SER A 129 4.65 24.22 -5.90
CA SER A 129 4.11 24.22 -7.26
C SER A 129 5.20 23.95 -8.31
N LYS A 130 6.35 24.61 -8.18
CA LYS A 130 7.52 24.36 -9.06
C LYS A 130 8.09 22.95 -8.90
N PHE A 131 8.13 22.42 -7.69
CA PHE A 131 8.51 21.04 -7.43
C PHE A 131 7.57 20.04 -8.12
N VAL A 132 6.26 20.26 -8.06
CA VAL A 132 5.27 19.38 -8.72
C VAL A 132 5.53 19.32 -10.23
N GLU A 133 5.78 20.44 -10.89
CA GLU A 133 6.09 20.47 -12.33
C GLU A 133 7.43 19.79 -12.65
N TRP A 134 8.47 20.07 -11.87
CA TRP A 134 9.76 19.39 -12.04
C TRP A 134 9.64 17.88 -11.86
N ARG A 135 8.88 17.43 -10.84
CA ARG A 135 8.66 16.00 -10.58
C ARG A 135 7.93 15.31 -11.73
N LYS A 136 6.91 15.95 -12.32
CA LYS A 136 6.22 15.42 -13.51
C LYS A 136 7.19 15.17 -14.66
N GLY A 137 8.07 16.11 -14.94
CA GLY A 137 9.10 15.96 -16.00
C GLY A 137 10.12 14.85 -15.71
N ARG A 138 10.31 14.46 -14.45
CA ARG A 138 11.25 13.40 -14.05
C ARG A 138 10.62 12.01 -14.05
N MET A 139 9.30 11.91 -14.06
CA MET A 139 8.58 10.64 -14.09
C MET A 139 8.24 10.24 -15.54
N ASN A 140 8.44 8.97 -15.91
CA ASN A 140 8.15 8.45 -17.25
C ASN A 140 6.66 8.46 -17.59
N LYS A 141 5.80 8.62 -16.59
CA LYS A 141 4.33 8.72 -16.71
C LYS A 141 3.77 9.59 -15.61
N PRO A 142 2.59 10.20 -15.79
CA PRO A 142 1.94 10.95 -14.75
C PRO A 142 1.76 10.11 -13.48
N PRO A 143 2.05 10.66 -12.29
CA PRO A 143 1.98 9.91 -11.05
C PRO A 143 0.52 9.65 -10.62
N ALA A 144 0.25 8.43 -10.18
CA ALA A 144 -1.02 8.10 -9.55
C ALA A 144 -1.19 8.84 -8.21
N SER A 145 -2.43 9.14 -7.83
CA SER A 145 -2.75 9.79 -6.54
C SER A 145 -2.13 9.07 -5.34
N SER A 146 -2.07 7.73 -5.35
CA SER A 146 -1.42 6.93 -4.30
C SER A 146 0.10 7.18 -4.20
N THR A 147 0.77 7.37 -5.33
CA THR A 147 2.20 7.72 -5.37
C THR A 147 2.41 9.11 -4.77
N LEU A 148 1.55 10.08 -5.15
CA LEU A 148 1.60 11.44 -4.60
C LEU A 148 1.36 11.46 -3.10
N LEU A 149 0.40 10.66 -2.59
CA LEU A 149 0.16 10.50 -1.15
C LEU A 149 1.41 9.98 -0.43
N THR A 150 2.12 9.01 -0.99
CA THR A 150 3.36 8.48 -0.42
C THR A 150 4.46 9.55 -0.38
N HIS A 151 4.66 10.28 -1.49
CA HIS A 151 5.64 11.37 -1.56
C HIS A 151 5.30 12.51 -0.59
N ASN A 152 4.02 12.89 -0.51
CA ASN A 152 3.57 13.93 0.40
C ASN A 152 3.71 13.50 1.87
N ALA A 153 3.46 12.23 2.18
CA ALA A 153 3.67 11.68 3.52
C ALA A 153 5.15 11.76 3.93
N ALA A 154 6.07 11.43 3.01
CA ALA A 154 7.50 11.56 3.24
C ALA A 154 7.92 13.02 3.49
N LEU A 155 7.43 13.95 2.67
CA LEU A 155 7.71 15.38 2.82
C LEU A 155 7.14 15.96 4.12
N ASN A 156 5.93 15.54 4.51
CA ASN A 156 5.32 15.93 5.79
C ASN A 156 6.13 15.45 7.00
N LEU A 157 6.82 14.30 6.91
CA LEU A 157 7.74 13.88 7.98
C LEU A 157 8.92 14.85 8.14
N VAL A 158 9.43 15.39 7.02
CA VAL A 158 10.51 16.39 7.05
C VAL A 158 10.01 17.70 7.68
N PHE A 159 8.83 18.18 7.31
CA PHE A 159 8.25 19.37 7.95
C PHE A 159 7.96 19.14 9.43
N LYS A 160 7.44 17.96 9.80
CA LYS A 160 7.20 17.60 11.19
C LYS A 160 8.50 17.63 12.01
N GLU A 161 9.57 17.02 11.50
CA GLU A 161 10.88 17.06 12.15
C GLU A 161 11.39 18.51 12.32
N ALA A 162 11.24 19.33 11.27
CA ALA A 162 11.64 20.73 11.33
C ALA A 162 10.88 21.53 12.42
N ILE A 163 9.59 21.24 12.62
CA ILE A 163 8.77 21.85 13.67
C ILE A 163 9.21 21.37 15.05
N GLU A 164 9.38 20.05 15.24
CA GLU A 164 9.82 19.45 16.50
C GLU A 164 11.17 20.00 16.95
N GLN A 165 12.09 20.24 16.00
CA GLN A 165 13.42 20.83 16.26
C GLN A 165 13.40 22.37 16.32
N LYS A 166 12.25 23.01 16.21
CA LYS A 166 12.10 24.48 16.18
C LYS A 166 12.86 25.17 15.04
N TRP A 167 12.99 24.49 13.88
CA TRP A 167 13.60 25.07 12.66
C TRP A 167 12.55 25.63 11.71
N MET A 168 11.27 25.39 11.98
CA MET A 168 10.11 25.86 11.24
C MET A 168 8.91 25.97 12.18
N ILE A 169 7.97 26.87 11.91
CA ILE A 169 6.67 26.90 12.61
C ILE A 169 5.59 26.24 11.76
N ALA A 170 4.57 25.68 12.41
CA ALA A 170 3.49 24.96 11.74
C ALA A 170 2.76 25.81 10.67
N ALA A 171 2.59 27.12 10.92
CA ALA A 171 1.96 28.05 9.97
C ALA A 171 2.73 28.24 8.64
N GLN A 172 4.00 27.83 8.59
CA GLN A 172 4.82 27.91 7.37
C GLN A 172 4.73 26.66 6.49
N VAL A 173 4.09 25.58 6.96
CA VAL A 173 3.97 24.32 6.20
C VAL A 173 3.03 24.54 5.02
N PRO A 174 3.51 24.33 3.78
CA PRO A 174 2.66 24.48 2.60
C PRO A 174 1.65 23.34 2.48
N VAL A 175 0.54 23.60 1.80
CA VAL A 175 -0.49 22.60 1.51
C VAL A 175 -0.01 21.68 0.39
N LEU A 176 -0.03 20.37 0.64
CA LEU A 176 0.37 19.35 -0.33
C LEU A 176 -0.84 18.74 -1.01
N SER A 177 -0.93 18.87 -2.34
CA SER A 177 -1.98 18.24 -3.13
C SER A 177 -1.59 16.82 -3.56
N SER A 178 -2.50 15.88 -3.41
CA SER A 178 -2.37 14.51 -3.91
C SER A 178 -3.23 14.24 -5.15
N LYS A 179 -3.68 15.30 -5.83
CA LYS A 179 -4.42 15.17 -7.11
C LYS A 179 -3.49 14.61 -8.18
N GLY A 180 -3.67 13.36 -8.52
CA GLY A 180 -2.96 12.63 -9.56
C GLY A 180 -3.91 11.77 -10.37
N GLU A 181 -3.38 10.94 -11.25
CA GLU A 181 -4.22 10.00 -11.97
C GLU A 181 -4.94 9.04 -11.02
N ALA A 182 -6.20 8.78 -11.32
CA ALA A 182 -6.95 7.76 -10.62
C ALA A 182 -6.28 6.40 -10.85
N GLY A 183 -5.99 5.67 -9.78
CA GLY A 183 -5.47 4.32 -9.90
C GLY A 183 -6.49 3.43 -10.63
N THR A 184 -6.03 2.64 -11.60
CA THR A 184 -6.88 1.64 -12.25
C THR A 184 -7.31 0.60 -11.22
N ARG A 185 -8.61 0.36 -11.13
CA ARG A 185 -9.17 -0.72 -10.29
C ARG A 185 -8.77 -2.07 -10.88
N ARG A 186 -8.55 -3.06 -10.05
CA ARG A 186 -8.33 -4.44 -10.51
C ARG A 186 -9.68 -5.08 -10.83
N ALA A 187 -9.77 -5.70 -12.01
CA ALA A 187 -10.99 -6.35 -12.42
C ALA A 187 -11.18 -7.71 -11.70
N ALA A 188 -12.42 -8.06 -11.41
CA ALA A 188 -12.84 -9.41 -11.04
C ALA A 188 -12.87 -10.31 -12.30
N PHE A 189 -12.94 -11.60 -12.10
CA PHE A 189 -13.18 -12.61 -13.15
C PHE A 189 -14.66 -12.96 -13.19
N SER A 190 -15.19 -13.29 -14.38
CA SER A 190 -16.38 -14.14 -14.50
C SER A 190 -16.02 -15.58 -14.13
N GLU A 191 -17.02 -16.48 -14.02
CA GLU A 191 -16.75 -17.91 -13.77
C GLU A 191 -15.96 -18.52 -14.93
N GLU A 192 -16.35 -18.23 -16.18
CA GLU A 192 -15.69 -18.72 -17.38
C GLU A 192 -14.25 -18.20 -17.51
N GLU A 193 -14.03 -16.93 -17.21
CA GLU A 193 -12.68 -16.34 -17.22
C GLU A 193 -11.78 -16.96 -16.14
N TYR A 194 -12.34 -17.23 -14.97
CA TYR A 194 -11.62 -17.89 -13.88
C TYR A 194 -11.23 -19.31 -14.25
N ASP A 195 -12.17 -20.08 -14.80
CA ASP A 195 -11.93 -21.45 -15.28
C ASP A 195 -10.87 -21.47 -16.39
N ALA A 196 -10.91 -20.51 -17.31
CA ALA A 196 -9.90 -20.38 -18.36
C ALA A 196 -8.49 -20.14 -17.79
N VAL A 197 -8.35 -19.28 -16.78
CA VAL A 197 -7.06 -19.06 -16.10
C VAL A 197 -6.58 -20.29 -15.36
N LEU A 198 -7.47 -21.02 -14.66
CA LEU A 198 -7.10 -22.26 -13.98
C LEU A 198 -6.64 -23.35 -14.98
N ASN A 199 -7.34 -23.49 -16.12
CA ASN A 199 -6.95 -24.41 -17.18
C ASN A 199 -5.57 -24.05 -17.75
N GLU A 200 -5.29 -22.77 -18.01
CA GLU A 200 -3.97 -22.32 -18.45
C GLU A 200 -2.86 -22.63 -17.43
N ILE A 201 -3.14 -22.44 -16.13
CA ILE A 201 -2.19 -22.81 -15.07
C ILE A 201 -1.91 -24.30 -15.11
N TYR A 202 -2.95 -25.14 -15.22
CA TYR A 202 -2.83 -26.59 -15.29
C TYR A 202 -2.07 -27.06 -16.52
N GLU A 203 -2.42 -26.58 -17.73
CA GLU A 203 -1.72 -26.92 -18.97
C GLU A 203 -0.26 -26.49 -18.93
N SER A 204 -0.01 -25.28 -18.42
CA SER A 204 1.35 -24.77 -18.27
C SER A 204 2.17 -25.58 -17.26
N GLU A 205 1.54 -26.16 -16.22
CA GLU A 205 2.20 -27.07 -15.28
C GLU A 205 2.68 -28.33 -16.00
N GLN A 206 1.80 -28.97 -16.81
CA GLN A 206 2.13 -30.17 -17.56
C GLN A 206 3.27 -29.93 -18.56
N ASN A 207 3.37 -28.73 -19.11
CA ASN A 207 4.40 -28.32 -20.08
C ASN A 207 5.58 -27.58 -19.42
N ALA A 208 5.84 -27.82 -18.13
CA ALA A 208 6.91 -27.12 -17.42
C ALA A 208 8.31 -27.63 -17.82
N HIS A 209 9.19 -26.71 -18.18
CA HIS A 209 10.57 -27.01 -18.58
C HIS A 209 11.49 -27.45 -17.43
N SER A 210 11.06 -27.29 -16.18
CA SER A 210 11.81 -27.72 -15.00
C SER A 210 10.88 -28.12 -13.87
N GLU A 211 11.35 -29.03 -13.02
CA GLU A 211 10.59 -29.50 -11.85
C GLU A 211 10.21 -28.35 -10.90
N LYS A 212 11.12 -27.40 -10.68
CA LYS A 212 10.82 -26.22 -9.88
C LYS A 212 9.69 -25.37 -10.47
N THR A 213 9.68 -25.20 -11.79
CA THR A 213 8.63 -24.46 -12.49
C THR A 213 7.28 -25.19 -12.39
N ARG A 214 7.29 -26.50 -12.51
CA ARG A 214 6.12 -27.37 -12.35
C ARG A 214 5.52 -27.18 -10.94
N GLN A 215 6.34 -27.30 -9.91
CA GLN A 215 5.91 -27.13 -8.52
C GLN A 215 5.34 -25.74 -8.22
N ILE A 216 5.94 -24.68 -8.81
CA ILE A 216 5.41 -23.31 -8.65
C ILE A 216 4.01 -23.20 -9.28
N ARG A 217 3.77 -23.80 -10.44
CA ARG A 217 2.46 -23.77 -11.12
C ARG A 217 1.42 -24.61 -10.43
N GLU A 218 1.78 -25.78 -9.96
CA GLU A 218 0.97 -26.64 -9.10
C GLU A 218 0.55 -25.91 -7.82
N LEU A 219 1.50 -25.28 -7.13
CA LEU A 219 1.22 -24.50 -5.94
C LEU A 219 0.36 -23.26 -6.23
N LEU A 220 0.52 -22.63 -7.39
CA LEU A 220 -0.27 -21.51 -7.85
C LEU A 220 -1.73 -21.89 -8.06
N TYR A 221 -1.99 -23.08 -8.60
CA TYR A 221 -3.36 -23.60 -8.79
C TYR A 221 -4.08 -23.67 -7.44
N ASP A 222 -3.48 -24.33 -6.44
CA ASP A 222 -4.03 -24.43 -5.09
C ASP A 222 -4.21 -23.06 -4.42
N TYR A 223 -3.27 -22.16 -4.64
CA TYR A 223 -3.33 -20.79 -4.14
C TYR A 223 -4.52 -20.02 -4.71
N CYS A 224 -4.77 -20.14 -6.01
CA CYS A 224 -5.91 -19.50 -6.68
C CYS A 224 -7.24 -20.03 -6.15
N GLU A 225 -7.38 -21.33 -6.00
CA GLU A 225 -8.60 -21.93 -5.47
C GLU A 225 -8.89 -21.49 -4.03
N ILE A 226 -7.88 -21.47 -3.16
CA ILE A 226 -8.07 -20.98 -1.78
C ILE A 226 -8.42 -19.48 -1.79
N ALA A 227 -7.73 -18.66 -2.58
CA ALA A 227 -7.97 -17.22 -2.62
C ALA A 227 -9.39 -16.86 -3.09
N VAL A 228 -9.89 -17.52 -4.17
CA VAL A 228 -11.22 -17.24 -4.74
C VAL A 228 -12.35 -17.81 -3.89
N ASN A 229 -12.09 -18.84 -3.08
CA ASN A 229 -13.09 -19.49 -2.24
C ASN A 229 -13.13 -18.99 -0.79
N THR A 230 -12.27 -18.02 -0.45
CA THR A 230 -12.17 -17.46 0.91
C THR A 230 -12.21 -15.95 0.96
N GLY A 231 -11.83 -15.26 -0.14
CA GLY A 231 -11.66 -13.81 -0.18
C GLY A 231 -10.51 -13.28 0.66
N ILE A 232 -9.61 -14.16 1.14
CA ILE A 232 -8.39 -13.79 1.87
C ILE A 232 -7.50 -12.88 1.01
N ARG A 233 -6.74 -12.00 1.65
CA ARG A 233 -5.81 -11.13 0.90
C ARG A 233 -4.61 -11.94 0.39
N PRO A 234 -4.35 -11.95 -0.92
CA PRO A 234 -3.08 -12.43 -1.47
C PRO A 234 -1.88 -11.69 -0.84
N GLY A 235 -0.75 -12.38 -0.74
CA GLY A 235 0.45 -11.87 -0.09
C GLY A 235 0.47 -12.19 1.40
N THR A 236 0.73 -11.21 2.25
CA THR A 236 1.06 -11.42 3.67
C THR A 236 0.08 -12.31 4.45
N GLU A 237 -1.23 -12.27 4.17
CA GLU A 237 -2.19 -13.13 4.86
C GLU A 237 -2.03 -14.57 4.41
N MET A 238 -2.02 -14.85 3.10
CA MET A 238 -1.85 -16.19 2.56
C MET A 238 -0.45 -16.77 2.82
N GLU A 239 0.61 -15.98 2.62
CA GLU A 239 2.00 -16.43 2.79
C GLU A 239 2.34 -16.84 4.23
N ASN A 240 1.56 -16.37 5.22
CA ASN A 240 1.77 -16.70 6.62
C ASN A 240 0.81 -17.76 7.17
N LEU A 241 -0.09 -18.29 6.35
CA LEU A 241 -0.96 -19.40 6.78
C LEU A 241 -0.15 -20.65 7.11
N THR A 242 -0.49 -21.25 8.23
CA THR A 242 0.07 -22.52 8.71
C THR A 242 -1.06 -23.54 8.88
N TRP A 243 -0.71 -24.82 9.01
CA TRP A 243 -1.70 -25.87 9.18
C TRP A 243 -2.56 -25.72 10.42
N LYS A 244 -2.05 -25.14 11.51
CA LYS A 244 -2.84 -24.84 12.72
C LYS A 244 -3.90 -23.75 12.52
N ASP A 245 -3.77 -22.94 11.45
CA ASP A 245 -4.75 -21.89 11.16
C ASP A 245 -5.99 -22.44 10.42
N ILE A 246 -5.98 -23.74 10.03
CA ILE A 246 -7.09 -24.41 9.37
C ILE A 246 -7.93 -25.15 10.43
N GLU A 247 -9.18 -24.75 10.58
CA GLU A 247 -10.16 -25.39 11.46
C GLU A 247 -11.22 -26.09 10.61
N ILE A 248 -11.54 -27.33 10.98
CA ILE A 248 -12.56 -28.13 10.32
C ILE A 248 -13.59 -28.54 11.34
N LYS A 249 -14.86 -28.22 11.07
CA LYS A 249 -16.00 -28.69 11.86
C LYS A 249 -16.76 -29.73 11.04
N THR A 250 -16.96 -30.89 11.61
CA THR A 250 -17.70 -32.00 10.97
C THR A 250 -18.99 -32.29 11.74
N GLN A 251 -20.10 -32.49 10.99
CA GLN A 251 -21.36 -32.95 11.52
C GLN A 251 -21.95 -33.99 10.56
N GLY A 252 -21.92 -35.24 10.94
CA GLY A 252 -22.26 -36.33 10.06
C GLY A 252 -21.34 -36.40 8.83
N ALA A 253 -21.89 -36.36 7.62
CA ALA A 253 -21.15 -36.36 6.36
C ALA A 253 -20.76 -34.93 5.89
N LYS A 254 -21.20 -33.87 6.60
CA LYS A 254 -20.94 -32.48 6.22
C LYS A 254 -19.71 -31.93 6.95
N ALA A 255 -18.87 -31.19 6.23
CA ALA A 255 -17.72 -30.50 6.79
C ALA A 255 -17.77 -29.00 6.46
N GLN A 256 -17.44 -28.18 7.44
CA GLN A 256 -17.24 -26.74 7.27
C GLN A 256 -15.78 -26.41 7.54
N PHE A 257 -15.20 -25.58 6.68
CA PHE A 257 -13.81 -25.18 6.75
C PHE A 257 -13.69 -23.72 7.15
N PHE A 258 -12.77 -23.46 8.04
CA PHE A 258 -12.47 -22.11 8.53
C PHE A 258 -10.96 -21.87 8.47
N ILE A 259 -10.59 -20.63 8.18
CA ILE A 259 -9.20 -20.18 8.22
C ILE A 259 -9.07 -19.07 9.26
N HIS A 260 -8.12 -19.20 10.19
CA HIS A 260 -7.78 -18.19 11.16
C HIS A 260 -6.67 -17.29 10.62
N VAL A 261 -6.99 -16.05 10.25
CA VAL A 261 -6.00 -15.07 9.79
C VAL A 261 -5.43 -14.34 10.99
N THR A 262 -4.28 -14.80 11.44
CA THR A 262 -3.56 -14.26 12.62
C THR A 262 -2.51 -13.22 12.26
N LYS A 263 -2.05 -13.19 10.99
CA LYS A 263 -1.03 -12.26 10.48
C LYS A 263 -1.49 -11.61 9.19
N GLY A 264 -1.54 -10.28 9.15
CA GLY A 264 -1.95 -9.52 7.97
C GLY A 264 -1.82 -8.02 8.17
N LYS A 265 -2.05 -7.25 7.10
CA LYS A 265 -1.91 -5.78 7.11
C LYS A 265 -2.79 -5.10 8.16
N THR A 266 -3.98 -5.62 8.42
CA THR A 266 -4.97 -5.02 9.33
C THR A 266 -5.05 -5.72 10.68
N THR A 267 -4.48 -6.91 10.85
CA THR A 267 -4.56 -7.71 12.09
C THR A 267 -4.02 -6.98 13.32
N LYS A 268 -3.05 -6.09 13.12
CA LYS A 268 -2.51 -5.25 14.19
C LYS A 268 -3.56 -4.28 14.80
N TYR A 269 -4.59 -3.94 14.02
CA TYR A 269 -5.64 -2.98 14.43
C TYR A 269 -6.98 -3.66 14.70
N THR A 270 -7.31 -4.72 13.96
CA THR A 270 -8.62 -5.40 14.03
C THR A 270 -8.58 -6.73 14.76
N GLY A 271 -7.39 -7.19 15.19
CA GLY A 271 -7.18 -8.52 15.74
C GLY A 271 -7.20 -9.62 14.69
N ALA A 272 -7.08 -10.87 15.15
CA ALA A 272 -7.24 -12.04 14.30
C ALA A 272 -8.70 -12.18 13.85
N ARG A 273 -8.92 -12.69 12.62
CA ARG A 273 -10.26 -12.96 12.12
C ARG A 273 -10.39 -14.39 11.64
N LYS A 274 -11.60 -14.93 11.78
CA LYS A 274 -11.98 -16.25 11.29
C LYS A 274 -12.71 -16.08 9.96
N ILE A 275 -12.25 -16.76 8.92
CA ILE A 275 -12.82 -16.78 7.58
C ILE A 275 -13.58 -18.08 7.40
N VAL A 276 -14.81 -18.02 6.87
CA VAL A 276 -15.57 -19.17 6.40
C VAL A 276 -15.15 -19.48 4.97
N CYS A 277 -14.76 -20.71 4.69
CA CYS A 277 -14.38 -21.15 3.35
C CYS A 277 -15.58 -21.73 2.59
N LYS A 278 -15.65 -21.49 1.27
CA LYS A 278 -16.55 -22.27 0.41
C LYS A 278 -16.09 -23.74 0.39
N ARG A 279 -17.02 -24.65 0.08
CA ARG A 279 -16.77 -26.09 0.05
C ARG A 279 -15.62 -26.47 -0.90
N ASP A 280 -15.50 -25.77 -2.01
CA ASP A 280 -14.52 -26.04 -3.08
C ASP A 280 -13.05 -25.90 -2.63
N VAL A 281 -12.79 -25.28 -1.47
CA VAL A 281 -11.45 -25.22 -0.87
C VAL A 281 -10.87 -26.59 -0.50
N ILE A 282 -11.74 -27.61 -0.39
CA ILE A 282 -11.36 -28.97 -0.01
C ILE A 282 -10.32 -29.56 -0.95
N GLY A 283 -10.52 -29.41 -2.26
CA GLY A 283 -9.60 -29.97 -3.27
C GLY A 283 -8.17 -29.43 -3.10
N ALA A 284 -8.05 -28.12 -2.98
CA ALA A 284 -6.74 -27.48 -2.77
C ALA A 284 -6.08 -27.90 -1.44
N LEU A 285 -6.85 -27.94 -0.35
CA LEU A 285 -6.31 -28.38 0.95
C LEU A 285 -5.89 -29.84 0.94
N THR A 286 -6.61 -30.72 0.20
CA THR A 286 -6.24 -32.12 0.04
C THR A 286 -4.90 -32.26 -0.69
N ARG A 287 -4.73 -31.60 -1.85
CA ARG A 287 -3.49 -31.64 -2.62
C ARG A 287 -2.29 -31.08 -1.82
N LEU A 288 -2.49 -29.94 -1.13
CA LEU A 288 -1.46 -29.37 -0.27
C LEU A 288 -1.06 -30.31 0.88
N ARG A 289 -2.02 -31.04 1.43
CA ARG A 289 -1.77 -32.06 2.45
C ARG A 289 -0.99 -33.25 1.92
N GLU A 290 -1.38 -33.77 0.77
CA GLU A 290 -0.72 -34.92 0.13
C GLU A 290 0.75 -34.60 -0.22
N ARG A 291 1.06 -33.33 -0.52
CA ARG A 291 2.44 -32.84 -0.74
C ARG A 291 3.31 -32.96 0.52
N PHE A 292 2.74 -32.79 1.72
CA PHE A 292 3.46 -32.87 2.99
C PHE A 292 2.73 -33.79 3.98
N PRO A 293 2.83 -35.13 3.84
CA PRO A 293 2.13 -36.07 4.73
C PRO A 293 2.54 -35.94 6.20
N LEU A 294 3.85 -35.64 6.46
CA LEU A 294 4.43 -35.54 7.81
C LEU A 294 4.50 -34.08 8.32
N ARG A 295 3.66 -33.18 7.80
CA ARG A 295 3.67 -31.77 8.19
C ARG A 295 3.41 -31.55 9.68
N THR A 296 3.97 -30.45 10.20
CA THR A 296 3.71 -29.96 11.56
C THR A 296 2.61 -28.90 11.55
N PRO A 297 1.94 -28.63 12.70
CA PRO A 297 0.96 -27.57 12.80
C PRO A 297 1.49 -26.17 12.45
N ASN A 298 2.75 -25.90 12.74
CA ASN A 298 3.39 -24.61 12.47
C ASN A 298 3.97 -24.50 11.05
N GLN A 299 3.98 -25.57 10.27
CA GLN A 299 4.44 -25.55 8.88
C GLN A 299 3.50 -24.70 8.02
N LYS A 300 4.05 -23.89 7.14
CA LYS A 300 3.27 -23.07 6.20
C LYS A 300 2.53 -23.95 5.19
N LEU A 301 1.38 -23.46 4.70
CA LEU A 301 0.58 -24.15 3.69
C LEU A 301 1.27 -24.12 2.31
N PHE A 302 1.77 -22.94 1.92
CA PHE A 302 2.26 -22.70 0.56
C PHE A 302 3.77 -22.83 0.50
N LEU A 303 4.23 -24.06 0.35
CA LEU A 303 5.64 -24.43 0.21
C LEU A 303 5.85 -25.28 -1.04
N LEU A 304 7.03 -25.16 -1.66
CA LEU A 304 7.51 -26.10 -2.68
C LEU A 304 7.86 -27.45 -2.04
N ALA A 305 8.06 -28.50 -2.83
CA ALA A 305 8.35 -29.84 -2.34
C ALA A 305 9.60 -29.94 -1.45
N ASN A 306 10.54 -28.99 -1.62
CA ASN A 306 11.73 -28.87 -0.76
C ASN A 306 11.45 -28.20 0.60
N GLY A 307 10.21 -27.82 0.89
CA GLY A 307 9.83 -27.14 2.13
C GLY A 307 10.05 -25.63 2.13
N GLU A 308 10.50 -25.03 1.03
CA GLU A 308 10.80 -23.60 0.95
C GLU A 308 9.64 -22.80 0.36
N PRO A 309 9.40 -21.56 0.85
CA PRO A 309 8.43 -20.68 0.23
C PRO A 309 8.95 -20.13 -1.11
N THR A 310 8.04 -19.75 -2.00
CA THR A 310 8.38 -19.12 -3.27
C THR A 310 7.79 -17.73 -3.40
N PRO A 311 8.58 -16.70 -3.82
CA PRO A 311 8.06 -15.37 -4.13
C PRO A 311 7.50 -15.28 -5.56
N GLN A 312 7.53 -16.38 -6.34
CA GLN A 312 7.26 -16.35 -7.77
C GLN A 312 5.79 -16.53 -8.16
N LEU A 313 4.88 -16.81 -7.21
CA LEU A 313 3.46 -17.04 -7.50
C LEU A 313 2.83 -15.89 -8.27
N GLY A 314 3.12 -14.62 -7.87
CA GLY A 314 2.60 -13.45 -8.58
C GLY A 314 3.06 -13.37 -10.03
N LYS A 315 4.33 -13.67 -10.31
CA LYS A 315 4.89 -13.66 -11.66
C LYS A 315 4.37 -14.85 -12.51
N ALA A 316 4.19 -16.01 -11.89
CA ALA A 316 3.61 -17.17 -12.56
C ALA A 316 2.14 -16.91 -12.93
N PHE A 317 1.37 -16.29 -12.04
CA PHE A 317 -0.02 -15.90 -12.31
C PHE A 317 -0.11 -14.85 -13.43
N GLU A 318 0.80 -13.87 -13.43
CA GLU A 318 0.88 -12.87 -14.49
C GLU A 318 1.11 -13.50 -15.86
N LYS A 319 2.00 -14.48 -15.95
CA LYS A 319 2.23 -15.24 -17.19
C LYS A 319 0.98 -16.00 -17.65
N ALA A 320 0.29 -16.70 -16.73
CA ALA A 320 -0.95 -17.38 -17.05
C ALA A 320 -2.03 -16.41 -17.56
N LEU A 321 -2.14 -15.21 -16.96
CA LEU A 321 -3.04 -14.17 -17.45
C LEU A 321 -2.67 -13.66 -18.84
N GLN A 322 -1.38 -13.55 -19.15
CA GLN A 322 -0.91 -13.13 -20.47
C GLN A 322 -1.22 -14.21 -21.52
N SER A 323 -0.92 -15.48 -21.23
CA SER A 323 -1.18 -16.59 -22.14
C SER A 323 -2.68 -16.79 -22.42
N SER A 324 -3.53 -16.64 -21.40
CA SER A 324 -4.99 -16.72 -21.57
C SER A 324 -5.63 -15.45 -22.17
N GLY A 325 -4.85 -14.39 -22.43
CA GLY A 325 -5.40 -13.10 -22.89
C GLY A 325 -6.22 -12.34 -21.86
N LEU A 326 -6.14 -12.73 -20.59
CA LEU A 326 -6.97 -12.19 -19.50
C LEU A 326 -6.24 -11.21 -18.57
N LYS A 327 -5.03 -10.75 -18.96
CA LYS A 327 -4.25 -9.81 -18.15
C LYS A 327 -4.96 -8.46 -17.99
N ASP A 328 -5.53 -7.97 -19.06
CA ASP A 328 -6.24 -6.71 -19.12
C ASP A 328 -7.71 -6.91 -19.42
N SER A 329 -8.55 -6.04 -18.90
CA SER A 329 -9.97 -6.02 -19.16
C SER A 329 -10.46 -4.57 -19.26
N PRO A 330 -11.67 -4.31 -19.81
CA PRO A 330 -12.26 -2.97 -19.83
C PRO A 330 -12.41 -2.35 -18.43
N ARG A 331 -12.44 -3.18 -17.38
CA ARG A 331 -12.55 -2.75 -15.97
C ARG A 331 -11.20 -2.56 -15.27
N GLY A 332 -10.09 -2.87 -15.94
CA GLY A 332 -8.73 -2.72 -15.44
C GLY A 332 -7.90 -4.00 -15.45
N PRO A 333 -6.62 -3.90 -15.08
CA PRO A 333 -5.71 -5.04 -15.11
C PRO A 333 -6.03 -6.06 -14.02
N ARG A 334 -5.63 -7.31 -14.26
CA ARG A 334 -5.79 -8.41 -13.31
C ARG A 334 -4.46 -8.82 -12.68
N THR A 335 -4.53 -9.21 -11.43
CA THR A 335 -3.40 -9.69 -10.62
C THR A 335 -3.93 -10.75 -9.63
N LEU A 336 -3.05 -11.37 -8.83
CA LEU A 336 -3.50 -12.25 -7.73
C LEU A 336 -4.56 -11.59 -6.83
N TYR A 337 -4.50 -10.28 -6.64
CA TYR A 337 -5.50 -9.57 -5.84
C TYR A 337 -6.89 -9.56 -6.49
N SER A 338 -6.99 -9.76 -7.79
CA SER A 338 -8.26 -9.93 -8.51
C SER A 338 -9.07 -11.12 -8.03
N LEU A 339 -8.42 -12.19 -7.54
CA LEU A 339 -9.11 -13.35 -6.95
C LEU A 339 -9.98 -12.94 -5.74
N ARG A 340 -9.49 -12.05 -4.91
CA ARG A 340 -10.28 -11.49 -3.82
C ARG A 340 -11.41 -10.59 -4.32
N HIS A 341 -11.17 -9.79 -5.36
CA HIS A 341 -12.24 -9.01 -6.00
C HIS A 341 -13.31 -9.94 -6.57
N THR A 342 -12.91 -11.03 -7.19
CA THR A 342 -13.82 -12.07 -7.71
C THR A 342 -14.67 -12.67 -6.60
N TYR A 343 -14.07 -13.10 -5.48
CA TYR A 343 -14.83 -13.61 -4.33
C TYR A 343 -15.89 -12.60 -3.86
N ILE A 344 -15.50 -11.33 -3.65
CA ILE A 344 -16.42 -10.31 -3.17
C ILE A 344 -17.54 -10.05 -4.17
N THR A 345 -17.23 -9.94 -5.48
CA THR A 345 -18.23 -9.76 -6.54
C THR A 345 -19.22 -10.92 -6.56
N TRP A 346 -18.74 -12.16 -6.54
CA TRP A 346 -19.61 -13.34 -6.54
C TRP A 346 -20.47 -13.41 -5.28
N GLN A 347 -19.94 -13.07 -4.11
CA GLN A 347 -20.73 -13.04 -2.87
C GLN A 347 -21.81 -11.95 -2.90
N LEU A 348 -21.52 -10.78 -3.47
CA LEU A 348 -22.53 -9.74 -3.67
C LEU A 348 -23.63 -10.20 -4.62
N LEU A 349 -23.27 -10.86 -5.72
CA LEU A 349 -24.22 -11.39 -6.70
C LEU A 349 -25.11 -12.50 -6.13
N THR A 350 -24.63 -13.24 -5.12
CA THR A 350 -25.45 -14.24 -4.39
C THR A 350 -26.29 -13.61 -3.26
N GLY A 351 -26.35 -12.28 -3.14
CA GLY A 351 -27.14 -11.59 -2.14
C GLY A 351 -26.54 -11.52 -0.74
N THR A 352 -25.26 -11.91 -0.56
CA THR A 352 -24.61 -11.77 0.73
C THR A 352 -24.42 -10.30 1.09
N SER A 353 -24.82 -9.88 2.29
CA SER A 353 -24.76 -8.47 2.70
C SER A 353 -23.31 -7.94 2.76
N MET A 354 -23.13 -6.65 2.42
CA MET A 354 -21.81 -6.00 2.42
C MET A 354 -21.12 -6.07 3.78
N ASP A 355 -21.86 -5.99 4.88
CA ASP A 355 -21.32 -6.06 6.23
C ASP A 355 -20.73 -7.45 6.55
N VAL A 356 -21.41 -8.52 6.14
CA VAL A 356 -20.91 -9.88 6.30
C VAL A 356 -19.65 -10.08 5.46
N ILE A 357 -19.66 -9.63 4.20
CA ILE A 357 -18.50 -9.70 3.31
C ILE A 357 -17.34 -8.86 3.86
N ALA A 358 -17.62 -7.68 4.41
CA ALA A 358 -16.62 -6.81 5.00
C ALA A 358 -15.89 -7.50 6.17
N ARG A 359 -16.65 -8.12 7.08
CA ARG A 359 -16.08 -8.91 8.20
C ARG A 359 -15.30 -10.13 7.71
N GLN A 360 -15.87 -10.90 6.80
CA GLN A 360 -15.24 -12.05 6.15
C GLN A 360 -13.89 -11.68 5.54
N CYS A 361 -13.88 -10.63 4.74
CA CYS A 361 -12.69 -10.17 4.02
C CYS A 361 -11.75 -9.28 4.86
N GLY A 362 -12.15 -8.82 6.04
CA GLY A 362 -11.37 -7.88 6.88
C GLY A 362 -11.18 -6.53 6.19
N THR A 363 -12.27 -5.94 5.69
CA THR A 363 -12.33 -4.60 5.10
C THR A 363 -13.52 -3.85 5.70
N SER A 364 -13.83 -2.64 5.26
CA SER A 364 -15.04 -1.92 5.65
C SER A 364 -16.12 -2.02 4.56
N ALA A 365 -17.40 -1.88 4.95
CA ALA A 365 -18.50 -1.81 4.00
C ALA A 365 -18.33 -0.64 3.02
N ALA A 366 -17.89 0.52 3.50
CA ALA A 366 -17.58 1.68 2.65
C ALA A 366 -16.51 1.38 1.58
N MET A 367 -15.49 0.56 1.89
CA MET A 367 -14.50 0.13 0.90
C MET A 367 -15.10 -0.83 -0.12
N ILE A 368 -16.04 -1.69 0.30
CA ILE A 368 -16.76 -2.56 -0.64
C ILE A 368 -17.63 -1.70 -1.56
N GLU A 369 -18.44 -0.82 -1.02
CA GLU A 369 -19.27 0.10 -1.78
C GLU A 369 -18.45 0.91 -2.80
N GLN A 370 -17.36 1.53 -2.36
CA GLN A 370 -16.48 2.31 -3.22
C GLN A 370 -15.88 1.49 -4.37
N HIS A 371 -15.49 0.23 -4.13
CA HIS A 371 -14.81 -0.59 -5.13
C HIS A 371 -15.76 -1.42 -5.99
N TYR A 372 -16.96 -1.73 -5.51
CA TYR A 372 -17.92 -2.63 -6.16
C TYR A 372 -19.21 -1.93 -6.60
N SER A 373 -19.17 -0.61 -6.78
CA SER A 373 -20.29 0.21 -7.31
C SER A 373 -20.76 -0.22 -8.72
N HIS A 374 -20.04 -1.14 -9.38
CA HIS A 374 -20.46 -1.74 -10.65
C HIS A 374 -21.48 -2.88 -10.49
N VAL A 375 -21.69 -3.36 -9.27
CA VAL A 375 -22.79 -4.28 -8.94
C VAL A 375 -24.06 -3.45 -8.85
N LYS A 376 -24.82 -3.44 -9.93
CA LYS A 376 -25.99 -2.57 -10.12
C LYS A 376 -27.29 -3.26 -9.66
N PRO A 377 -28.34 -2.50 -9.32
CA PRO A 377 -29.65 -3.06 -8.97
C PRO A 377 -30.21 -4.01 -10.01
N GLU A 378 -29.95 -3.78 -11.30
CA GLU A 378 -30.42 -4.66 -12.38
C GLU A 378 -29.89 -6.10 -12.27
N MET A 379 -28.74 -6.31 -11.64
CA MET A 379 -28.17 -7.64 -11.36
C MET A 379 -28.96 -8.41 -10.30
N PHE A 380 -29.88 -7.74 -9.60
CA PHE A 380 -30.76 -8.28 -8.58
C PHE A 380 -32.24 -8.09 -8.98
N ALA A 381 -32.51 -7.95 -10.27
CA ALA A 381 -33.85 -7.61 -10.77
C ALA A 381 -34.92 -8.59 -10.26
N ASP A 382 -34.66 -9.89 -10.29
CA ASP A 382 -35.55 -10.93 -9.79
C ASP A 382 -35.85 -10.77 -8.29
N ALA A 383 -34.81 -10.56 -7.50
CA ALA A 383 -34.96 -10.38 -6.05
C ALA A 383 -35.66 -9.05 -5.68
N LEU A 384 -35.40 -7.98 -6.43
CA LEU A 384 -35.98 -6.66 -6.18
C LEU A 384 -37.40 -6.53 -6.73
N SER A 385 -37.69 -7.16 -7.86
CA SER A 385 -39.02 -7.12 -8.48
C SER A 385 -39.99 -8.16 -7.89
N GLY A 386 -39.46 -9.21 -7.26
CA GLY A 386 -40.23 -10.39 -6.86
C GLY A 386 -40.74 -11.22 -8.04
N VAL A 387 -40.23 -10.97 -9.24
CA VAL A 387 -40.59 -11.67 -10.48
C VAL A 387 -39.33 -12.32 -11.04
N THR A 388 -39.34 -13.62 -11.16
CA THR A 388 -38.28 -14.39 -11.83
C THR A 388 -38.75 -14.72 -13.23
N PHE A 389 -38.01 -14.28 -14.24
CA PHE A 389 -38.23 -14.78 -15.59
C PHE A 389 -37.50 -16.12 -15.72
N ASP A 390 -38.22 -17.14 -16.23
CA ASP A 390 -37.59 -18.41 -16.62
C ASP A 390 -36.62 -18.11 -17.78
N GLU A 391 -35.36 -17.80 -17.45
CA GLU A 391 -34.30 -17.83 -18.47
C GLU A 391 -34.23 -19.25 -19.02
N GLU A 392 -34.27 -19.39 -20.34
CA GLU A 392 -33.89 -20.65 -20.99
C GLU A 392 -32.49 -20.99 -20.47
N LYS A 393 -32.42 -21.96 -19.55
CA LYS A 393 -31.14 -22.42 -19.01
C LYS A 393 -30.26 -22.76 -20.20
N PRO A 394 -29.06 -22.17 -20.28
CA PRO A 394 -28.12 -22.52 -21.33
C PRO A 394 -28.00 -24.05 -21.32
N LYS A 395 -28.33 -24.66 -22.44
CA LYS A 395 -28.38 -26.09 -22.61
C LYS A 395 -27.07 -26.69 -22.13
N ASP A 396 -27.14 -27.31 -20.96
CA ASP A 396 -26.33 -28.46 -20.62
C ASP A 396 -24.78 -28.23 -20.49
N LYS A 397 -24.33 -27.66 -19.39
CA LYS A 397 -23.17 -28.30 -18.74
C LYS A 397 -23.76 -29.59 -18.15
N SER A 398 -23.54 -30.70 -18.82
CA SER A 398 -24.29 -31.93 -18.61
C SER A 398 -24.40 -32.25 -17.12
N LYS A 399 -25.57 -32.69 -16.68
CA LYS A 399 -25.82 -33.30 -15.36
C LYS A 399 -24.69 -34.28 -14.98
N LYS A 400 -23.98 -34.84 -15.97
CA LYS A 400 -22.78 -35.66 -15.83
C LYS A 400 -21.57 -34.88 -15.29
N THR A 401 -21.35 -33.63 -15.70
CA THR A 401 -20.19 -32.82 -15.24
C THR A 401 -20.41 -32.37 -13.81
N LEU A 402 -21.61 -31.88 -13.46
CA LEU A 402 -21.99 -31.52 -12.09
C LEU A 402 -21.93 -32.74 -11.16
N ALA A 403 -22.51 -33.88 -11.57
CA ALA A 403 -22.44 -35.11 -10.80
C ALA A 403 -21.00 -35.65 -10.65
N ARG A 404 -20.13 -35.40 -11.62
CA ARG A 404 -18.71 -35.78 -11.53
C ARG A 404 -17.95 -34.85 -10.57
N GLN A 405 -18.25 -33.57 -10.58
CA GLN A 405 -17.68 -32.59 -9.62
C GLN A 405 -18.16 -32.87 -8.19
N GLU A 406 -19.46 -33.12 -7.99
CA GLU A 406 -20.00 -33.51 -6.68
C GLU A 406 -19.40 -34.82 -6.16
N ARG A 407 -19.27 -35.88 -6.99
CA ARG A 407 -18.61 -37.12 -6.58
C ARG A 407 -17.12 -36.93 -6.28
N SER A 408 -16.44 -36.00 -6.94
CA SER A 408 -15.06 -35.67 -6.63
C SER A 408 -14.96 -34.96 -5.27
N LEU A 409 -15.82 -33.97 -5.02
CA LEU A 409 -15.91 -33.26 -3.73
C LEU A 409 -16.28 -34.23 -2.58
N GLU A 410 -17.24 -35.14 -2.78
CA GLU A 410 -17.59 -36.15 -1.76
C GLU A 410 -16.44 -37.10 -1.46
N ARG A 411 -15.64 -37.47 -2.47
CA ARG A 411 -14.46 -38.32 -2.31
C ARG A 411 -13.37 -37.59 -1.49
N ASP A 412 -13.17 -36.30 -1.77
CA ASP A 412 -12.22 -35.48 -1.06
C ASP A 412 -12.69 -35.20 0.38
N GLU A 413 -14.00 -35.02 0.61
CA GLU A 413 -14.59 -34.94 1.95
C GLU A 413 -14.37 -36.21 2.79
N LYS A 414 -14.54 -37.40 2.18
CA LYS A 414 -14.24 -38.67 2.86
C LYS A 414 -12.77 -38.83 3.23
N LYS A 415 -11.87 -38.43 2.34
CA LYS A 415 -10.42 -38.37 2.64
C LYS A 415 -10.13 -37.42 3.79
N PHE A 416 -10.76 -36.27 3.80
CA PHE A 416 -10.61 -35.27 4.86
C PHE A 416 -11.13 -35.72 6.22
N LYS A 417 -12.23 -36.48 6.26
CA LYS A 417 -12.77 -37.04 7.51
C LYS A 417 -11.77 -38.00 8.16
N GLY A 418 -11.19 -38.90 7.40
CA GLY A 418 -10.14 -39.81 7.90
C GLY A 418 -8.95 -39.07 8.48
N TRP A 419 -8.63 -37.91 7.91
CA TRP A 419 -7.55 -37.05 8.37
C TRP A 419 -7.84 -36.31 9.67
N THR A 420 -9.07 -35.78 9.87
CA THR A 420 -9.48 -35.12 11.10
C THR A 420 -9.40 -36.10 12.30
N ASP A 421 -9.78 -37.35 12.08
CA ASP A 421 -9.71 -38.39 13.10
C ASP A 421 -8.24 -38.75 13.45
N GLU A 422 -7.37 -38.81 12.46
CA GLU A 422 -5.94 -39.04 12.66
C GLU A 422 -5.25 -37.85 13.39
N TYR A 423 -5.63 -36.62 13.09
CA TYR A 423 -5.10 -35.42 13.74
C TYR A 423 -5.54 -35.27 15.19
N LYS A 424 -6.82 -35.63 15.47
CA LYS A 424 -7.32 -35.72 16.85
C LYS A 424 -6.56 -36.77 17.66
N LYS A 425 -6.28 -37.94 17.07
CA LYS A 425 -5.49 -39.01 17.71
C LYS A 425 -4.04 -38.57 18.01
N ARG A 426 -3.47 -37.67 17.21
CA ARG A 426 -2.11 -37.11 17.41
C ARG A 426 -2.05 -35.88 18.31
N GLY A 427 -3.20 -35.41 18.86
CA GLY A 427 -3.26 -34.23 19.73
C GLY A 427 -2.91 -32.90 18.99
N CYS A 428 -3.10 -32.85 17.68
CA CYS A 428 -2.74 -31.67 16.86
C CYS A 428 -3.93 -30.72 16.61
N ILE A 429 -5.15 -31.07 17.08
CA ILE A 429 -6.36 -30.22 17.07
C ILE A 429 -7.10 -30.47 18.39
#